data_924269699fd9d4b8f2d400e5e48a604d
#
_entry.id   924269699fd9d4b8f2d400e5e48a604d
#
_cell.length_a   1.000
_cell.length_b   1.000
_cell.length_c   1.000
_cell.angle_alpha   90.00
_cell.angle_beta   90.00
_cell.angle_gamma   90.00
#
_symmetry.space_group_name_H-M   'P 1'
#
loop_
_entity.id
_entity.type
_entity.pdbx_description
1 polymer ?
#
loop_
_entity_poly.entity_id
_entity_poly.type
_entity_poly.pdbx_seq_one_letter_code
_entity_poly.pdbx_strand_id
1 'polypeptide(L)'
;VIGNNLSKEDLCVQDIADELGLSRSKLYRKIKALTGKSANQIIRNIRLEKSKELLSMTDMTIGEICFKVGFASPSYFTKRFREYTNTIPKEYRQEHNKKKRNVIE
;
A
#
# COMPACT_ATOMS: atom_id res chain seq x y z
N VAL A 1 -10.82 -19.92 -2.49
CA VAL A 1 -10.21 -19.23 -3.58
C VAL A 1 -8.74 -19.03 -3.33
N ILE A 2 -7.99 -19.17 -4.37
CA ILE A 2 -6.55 -18.99 -4.29
C ILE A 2 -6.19 -17.63 -3.71
N GLY A 3 -6.90 -16.61 -4.12
CA GLY A 3 -6.64 -15.28 -3.62
C GLY A 3 -6.75 -15.15 -2.11
N ASN A 4 -7.55 -16.01 -1.48
CA ASN A 4 -7.66 -15.97 -0.03
C ASN A 4 -6.47 -16.60 0.66
N ASN A 5 -5.78 -17.49 -0.03
CA ASN A 5 -4.62 -18.16 0.52
C ASN A 5 -3.35 -17.41 0.22
N LEU A 6 -3.37 -16.60 -0.83
CA LEU A 6 -2.24 -15.73 -1.14
C LEU A 6 -2.30 -14.51 -0.24
N SER A 7 -1.16 -14.07 0.21
CA SER A 7 -1.13 -12.81 0.92
C SER A 7 -1.52 -11.71 -0.06
N LYS A 8 -2.05 -10.63 0.46
CA LYS A 8 -2.35 -9.47 -0.38
C LYS A 8 -1.10 -8.89 -0.99
N GLU A 9 0.00 -9.13 -0.31
CA GLU A 9 1.33 -8.83 -0.78
C GLU A 9 1.60 -9.49 -2.14
N ASP A 10 1.32 -10.78 -2.24
CA ASP A 10 1.53 -11.51 -3.48
C ASP A 10 0.66 -10.97 -4.61
N LEU A 11 -0.59 -10.61 -4.29
CA LEU A 11 -1.48 -10.06 -5.29
C LEU A 11 -0.98 -8.74 -5.84
N CYS A 12 -0.48 -7.86 -4.97
CA CYS A 12 0.04 -6.57 -5.41
C CYS A 12 1.27 -6.74 -6.30
N VAL A 13 2.15 -7.65 -5.95
CA VAL A 13 3.34 -7.91 -6.73
C VAL A 13 2.98 -8.51 -8.07
N GLN A 14 2.02 -9.44 -8.08
CA GLN A 14 1.59 -10.08 -9.32
C GLN A 14 0.97 -9.06 -10.28
N ASP A 15 0.20 -8.13 -9.76
CA ASP A 15 -0.40 -7.09 -10.59
C ASP A 15 0.66 -6.26 -11.30
N ILE A 16 1.71 -5.89 -10.58
CA ILE A 16 2.79 -5.11 -11.15
C ILE A 16 3.56 -5.93 -12.18
N ALA A 17 3.84 -7.18 -11.86
CA ALA A 17 4.54 -8.05 -12.78
C ALA A 17 3.75 -8.24 -14.06
N ASP A 18 2.44 -8.43 -13.94
CA ASP A 18 1.58 -8.61 -15.11
C ASP A 18 1.57 -7.36 -15.99
N GLU A 19 1.49 -6.20 -15.38
CA GLU A 19 1.52 -4.95 -16.13
C GLU A 19 2.80 -4.78 -16.91
N LEU A 20 3.92 -5.18 -16.34
CA LEU A 20 5.22 -5.04 -16.97
C LEU A 20 5.59 -6.22 -17.86
N GLY A 21 4.76 -7.26 -17.87
CA GLY A 21 5.05 -8.46 -18.66
C GLY A 21 6.22 -9.24 -18.13
N LEU A 22 6.48 -9.21 -16.83
CA LEU A 22 7.62 -9.86 -16.20
C LEU A 22 7.15 -10.93 -15.23
N SER A 23 7.98 -11.97 -15.04
CA SER A 23 7.76 -12.90 -13.95
C SER A 23 8.10 -12.19 -12.63
N ARG A 24 7.56 -12.72 -11.53
CA ARG A 24 7.84 -12.12 -10.21
C ARG A 24 9.33 -12.11 -9.90
N SER A 25 10.03 -13.19 -10.25
CA SER A 25 11.47 -13.26 -10.01
C SER A 25 12.23 -12.20 -10.79
N LYS A 26 11.86 -12.01 -12.05
CA LYS A 26 12.49 -10.97 -12.86
C LYS A 26 12.17 -9.59 -12.33
N LEU A 27 10.94 -9.38 -11.89
CA LEU A 27 10.54 -8.10 -11.31
C LEU A 27 11.38 -7.79 -10.07
N TYR A 28 11.50 -8.75 -9.16
CA TYR A 28 12.27 -8.55 -7.94
C TYR A 28 13.73 -8.21 -8.25
N ARG A 29 14.34 -8.94 -9.19
CA ARG A 29 15.74 -8.68 -9.55
C ARG A 29 15.89 -7.30 -10.16
N LYS A 30 14.98 -6.91 -11.02
CA LYS A 30 15.05 -5.62 -11.67
C LYS A 30 14.90 -4.48 -10.66
N ILE A 31 13.96 -4.61 -9.76
CA ILE A 31 13.72 -3.59 -8.74
C ILE A 31 14.94 -3.44 -7.85
N LYS A 32 15.51 -4.56 -7.40
CA LYS A 32 16.69 -4.51 -6.54
C LYS A 32 17.88 -3.89 -7.26
N ALA A 33 18.07 -4.23 -8.53
CA ALA A 33 19.15 -3.68 -9.32
C ALA A 33 19.01 -2.16 -9.49
N LEU A 34 17.78 -1.68 -9.63
CA LEU A 34 17.55 -0.26 -9.86
C LEU A 34 17.52 0.57 -8.58
N THR A 35 17.04 -0.01 -7.49
CA THR A 35 16.79 0.75 -6.26
C THR A 35 17.68 0.34 -5.09
N GLY A 36 18.25 -0.85 -5.13
CA GLY A 36 19.00 -1.40 -4.02
C GLY A 36 18.13 -1.87 -2.85
N LYS A 37 16.81 -1.79 -2.97
CA LYS A 37 15.90 -2.18 -1.90
C LYS A 37 15.49 -3.64 -2.03
N SER A 38 15.22 -4.26 -0.88
CA SER A 38 14.75 -5.63 -0.87
C SER A 38 13.32 -5.71 -1.41
N ALA A 39 12.92 -6.91 -1.84
CA ALA A 39 11.56 -7.13 -2.31
C ALA A 39 10.54 -6.80 -1.23
N ASN A 40 10.84 -7.14 0.02
CA ASN A 40 9.91 -6.86 1.12
C ASN A 40 9.70 -5.36 1.32
N GLN A 41 10.75 -4.57 1.20
CA GLN A 41 10.62 -3.12 1.30
C GLN A 41 9.79 -2.55 0.16
N ILE A 42 10.01 -3.04 -1.05
CA ILE A 42 9.26 -2.59 -2.21
C ILE A 42 7.78 -2.92 -2.05
N ILE A 43 7.48 -4.15 -1.65
CA ILE A 43 6.09 -4.57 -1.44
C ILE A 43 5.43 -3.71 -0.37
N ARG A 44 6.13 -3.48 0.73
CA ARG A 44 5.60 -2.65 1.80
C ARG A 44 5.31 -1.24 1.31
N ASN A 45 6.21 -0.67 0.52
CA ASN A 45 6.01 0.68 0.00
C ASN A 45 4.82 0.74 -0.96
N ILE A 46 4.64 -0.29 -1.78
CA ILE A 46 3.48 -0.37 -2.68
C ILE A 46 2.19 -0.39 -1.88
N ARG A 47 2.15 -1.16 -0.81
CA ARG A 47 0.98 -1.22 0.06
C ARG A 47 0.70 0.13 0.71
N LEU A 48 1.75 0.81 1.16
CA LEU A 48 1.60 2.12 1.78
C LEU A 48 1.11 3.16 0.78
N GLU A 49 1.61 3.12 -0.45
CA GLU A 49 1.12 4.04 -1.48
C GLU A 49 -0.37 3.79 -1.76
N LYS A 50 -0.77 2.52 -1.82
CA LYS A 50 -2.17 2.20 -2.02
C LYS A 50 -3.02 2.68 -0.85
N SER A 51 -2.52 2.58 0.37
CA SER A 51 -3.25 3.05 1.54
C SER A 51 -3.41 4.57 1.50
N LYS A 52 -2.43 5.30 1.02
CA LYS A 52 -2.54 6.75 0.86
C LYS A 52 -3.70 7.10 -0.07
N GLU A 53 -3.80 6.39 -1.18
CA GLU A 53 -4.89 6.59 -2.12
C GLU A 53 -6.25 6.34 -1.46
N LEU A 54 -6.37 5.21 -0.76
CA LEU A 54 -7.63 4.88 -0.10
C LEU A 54 -7.98 5.86 0.99
N LEU A 55 -7.00 6.34 1.74
CA LEU A 55 -7.24 7.33 2.79
C LEU A 55 -7.79 8.64 2.22
N SER A 56 -7.29 9.07 1.09
CA SER A 56 -7.68 10.34 0.51
C SER A 56 -8.92 10.26 -0.37
N MET A 57 -9.24 9.08 -0.89
CA MET A 57 -10.30 8.92 -1.88
C MET A 57 -11.53 8.19 -1.38
N THR A 58 -11.48 7.56 -0.21
CA THR A 58 -12.59 6.77 0.30
C THR A 58 -12.90 7.10 1.76
N ASP A 59 -14.03 6.60 2.24
CA ASP A 59 -14.41 6.72 3.64
C ASP A 59 -14.10 5.45 4.43
N MET A 60 -13.34 4.53 3.87
CA MET A 60 -12.98 3.29 4.57
C MET A 60 -12.27 3.62 5.88
N THR A 61 -12.54 2.84 6.91
CA THR A 61 -11.85 3.04 8.18
C THR A 61 -10.37 2.69 8.04
N ILE A 62 -9.57 3.20 8.97
CA ILE A 62 -8.14 2.90 8.96
C ILE A 62 -7.91 1.39 9.04
N GLY A 63 -8.69 0.68 9.89
CA GLY A 63 -8.57 -0.76 10.00
C GLY A 63 -8.92 -1.48 8.70
N GLU A 64 -9.98 -1.05 8.04
CA GLU A 64 -10.37 -1.64 6.76
C GLU A 64 -9.27 -1.46 5.72
N ILE A 65 -8.71 -0.27 5.65
CA ILE A 65 -7.64 0.02 4.70
C ILE A 65 -6.42 -0.85 5.01
N CYS A 66 -6.06 -0.95 6.29
CA CYS A 66 -4.96 -1.76 6.75
C CYS A 66 -5.02 -3.18 6.18
N PHE A 67 -6.17 -3.84 6.38
CA PHE A 67 -6.31 -5.21 5.92
C PHE A 67 -6.48 -5.31 4.41
N LYS A 68 -7.13 -4.33 3.81
CA LYS A 68 -7.32 -4.34 2.36
C LYS A 68 -6.00 -4.27 1.60
N VAL A 69 -5.06 -3.46 2.10
CA VAL A 69 -3.77 -3.34 1.42
C VAL A 69 -2.77 -4.41 1.84
N GLY A 70 -3.11 -5.24 2.82
CA GLY A 70 -2.32 -6.43 3.12
C GLY A 70 -1.50 -6.41 4.38
N PHE A 71 -1.75 -5.46 5.29
CA PHE A 71 -1.06 -5.47 6.58
C PHE A 71 -1.80 -6.38 7.56
N ALA A 72 -1.03 -7.00 8.46
CA ALA A 72 -1.58 -7.96 9.40
C ALA A 72 -2.25 -7.31 10.60
N SER A 73 -1.82 -6.12 10.99
CA SER A 73 -2.40 -5.45 12.14
C SER A 73 -2.38 -3.93 11.94
N PRO A 74 -3.38 -3.24 12.50
CA PRO A 74 -3.40 -1.78 12.41
C PRO A 74 -2.22 -1.10 13.10
N SER A 75 -1.72 -1.66 14.19
CA SER A 75 -0.57 -1.11 14.89
C SER A 75 0.67 -1.12 14.00
N TYR A 76 0.91 -2.24 13.35
CA TYR A 76 2.05 -2.36 12.45
C TYR A 76 1.88 -1.44 11.23
N PHE A 77 0.68 -1.39 10.69
CA PHE A 77 0.38 -0.51 9.57
C PHE A 77 0.65 0.95 9.95
N THR A 78 0.14 1.39 11.09
CA THR A 78 0.32 2.77 11.54
C THR A 78 1.80 3.10 11.71
N LYS A 79 2.55 2.19 12.30
CA LYS A 79 3.98 2.39 12.49
C LYS A 79 4.70 2.56 11.15
N ARG A 80 4.44 1.67 10.21
CA ARG A 80 5.10 1.72 8.91
C ARG A 80 4.64 2.93 8.10
N PHE A 81 3.37 3.27 8.20
CA PHE A 81 2.84 4.44 7.52
C PHE A 81 3.54 5.71 8.02
N ARG A 82 3.70 5.81 9.34
CA ARG A 82 4.37 6.96 9.92
C ARG A 82 5.83 7.05 9.49
N GLU A 83 6.52 5.94 9.44
CA GLU A 83 7.90 5.91 8.98
C GLU A 83 8.01 6.35 7.52
N TYR A 84 7.03 6.00 6.73
CA TYR A 84 7.04 6.26 5.29
C TYR A 84 6.63 7.69 4.95
N THR A 85 5.64 8.23 5.66
CA THR A 85 5.05 9.52 5.33
C THR A 85 5.32 10.62 6.36
N ASN A 86 5.88 10.27 7.51
CA ASN A 86 6.08 11.16 8.66
C ASN A 86 4.78 11.62 9.30
N THR A 87 3.67 10.94 9.02
CA THR A 87 2.38 11.28 9.61
C THR A 87 1.59 9.98 9.81
N ILE A 88 0.63 9.99 10.73
CA ILE A 88 -0.21 8.82 10.94
C ILE A 88 -1.36 8.82 9.94
N PRO A 89 -1.97 7.64 9.68
CA PRO A 89 -3.04 7.56 8.68
C PRO A 89 -4.20 8.52 8.93
N LYS A 90 -4.58 8.69 10.19
CA LYS A 90 -5.69 9.58 10.52
C LYS A 90 -5.40 11.01 10.12
N GLU A 91 -4.20 11.49 10.45
CA GLU A 91 -3.80 12.84 10.10
C GLU A 91 -3.64 13.03 8.61
N TYR A 92 -3.11 12.01 7.95
CA TYR A 92 -2.97 12.05 6.50
C TYR A 92 -4.35 12.22 5.85
N ARG A 93 -5.34 11.48 6.32
CA ARG A 93 -6.69 11.60 5.79
C ARG A 93 -7.24 13.01 5.96
N GLN A 94 -7.04 13.60 7.14
CA GLN A 94 -7.55 14.93 7.41
C GLN A 94 -6.96 15.96 6.47
N GLU A 95 -5.69 15.81 6.13
CA GLU A 95 -5.00 16.75 5.26
C GLU A 95 -5.30 16.53 3.79
N HIS A 96 -5.60 15.30 3.40
CA HIS A 96 -5.68 14.92 1.99
C HIS A 96 -7.04 14.40 1.56
N ASN A 97 -8.08 14.51 2.39
CA ASN A 97 -9.39 13.98 2.06
C ASN A 97 -10.05 14.85 1.00
N LYS A 98 -9.94 14.43 -0.25
CA LYS A 98 -10.48 15.17 -1.39
C LYS A 98 -11.99 15.23 -1.37
N LYS A 99 -12.63 14.19 -0.87
CA LYS A 99 -14.08 14.16 -0.79
C LYS A 99 -14.58 15.22 0.17
N LYS A 100 -13.91 15.39 1.30
CA LYS A 100 -14.26 16.39 2.28
C LYS A 100 -14.03 17.80 1.74
N ARG A 101 -12.94 17.99 1.01
CA ARG A 101 -12.66 19.29 0.40
C ARG A 101 -13.71 19.70 -0.60
N ASN A 102 -14.16 18.73 -1.40
CA ASN A 102 -15.19 19.02 -2.39
C ASN A 102 -16.49 19.50 -1.74
N VAL A 103 -16.81 18.94 -0.57
CA VAL A 103 -18.00 19.35 0.15
C VAL A 103 -17.88 20.79 0.63
N ILE A 104 -16.73 21.17 1.08
CA ILE A 104 -16.50 22.52 1.59
C ILE A 104 -16.59 23.55 0.49
N GLU A 105 -16.14 23.18 -0.66
CA GLU A 105 -16.19 24.11 -1.79
C GLU A 105 -17.52 24.12 -2.49
#